data_f03e4e60526855b01f7ad4d0746835c2
#
_entry.id   f03e4e60526855b01f7ad4d0746835c2
#
_cell.length_a   1.000
_cell.length_b   1.000
_cell.length_c   1.000
_cell.angle_alpha   90.00
_cell.angle_beta   90.00
_cell.angle_gamma   90.00
#
_symmetry.space_group_name_H-M   'P 1'
#
loop_
_entity.id
_entity.type
_entity.pdbx_description
1 polymer ?
#
loop_
_entity_poly.entity_id
_entity_poly.type
_entity_poly.pdbx_seq_one_letter_code
_entity_poly.pdbx_strand_id
1 'polypeptide(L)'
;METEGNRTCKTGSTRAPQWTHGGVVFAPVPRDYSFKLNKKEKRAALKSALTSRVAENKFIVLDELKLDEIKTKKFVEVMKNLKVEKALVVLNDMDVNVIKSADNVPTVKTAQTNELNVFDVLKYDTVVVTKDAVKTIEEVYA
;
A
#
# COMPACT_ATOMS: atom_id res chain seq x y z
N MET A 1 -53.59 -48.91 19.77
CA MET A 1 -52.80 -47.64 19.56
C MET A 1 -51.39 -48.05 19.14
N GLU A 2 -51.21 -48.15 17.83
CA GLU A 2 -49.88 -48.45 17.28
C GLU A 2 -49.00 -47.23 17.42
N THR A 3 -47.89 -47.36 18.07
CA THR A 3 -46.85 -46.34 18.15
C THR A 3 -46.24 -46.19 16.76
N GLU A 4 -46.43 -45.04 16.12
CA GLU A 4 -45.78 -44.70 14.87
C GLU A 4 -44.25 -44.89 15.02
N GLY A 5 -43.78 -45.92 14.34
CA GLY A 5 -42.37 -46.25 14.31
C GLY A 5 -41.54 -45.07 13.83
N ASN A 6 -40.54 -44.81 14.58
CA ASN A 6 -39.46 -43.86 14.28
C ASN A 6 -38.99 -44.07 12.82
N ARG A 7 -39.49 -43.26 11.89
CA ARG A 7 -39.05 -43.28 10.48
C ARG A 7 -37.57 -42.89 10.47
N THR A 8 -36.72 -43.89 10.51
CA THR A 8 -35.29 -43.69 10.26
C THR A 8 -35.13 -42.93 8.96
N CYS A 9 -34.52 -41.76 9.04
CA CYS A 9 -34.33 -40.89 7.91
C CYS A 9 -33.60 -41.63 6.78
N LYS A 10 -34.24 -41.78 5.61
CA LYS A 10 -33.65 -42.47 4.45
C LYS A 10 -32.31 -41.90 3.97
N THR A 11 -31.92 -40.73 4.46
CA THR A 11 -30.68 -40.04 4.13
C THR A 11 -29.51 -40.40 5.03
N GLY A 12 -29.67 -41.33 5.95
CA GLY A 12 -28.57 -41.89 6.79
C GLY A 12 -28.00 -40.96 7.84
N SER A 13 -28.10 -39.66 7.72
CA SER A 13 -27.58 -38.68 8.70
C SER A 13 -28.43 -37.41 8.78
N THR A 14 -28.71 -36.96 9.99
CA THR A 14 -29.39 -35.67 10.24
C THR A 14 -28.49 -34.48 9.99
N ARG A 15 -27.18 -34.69 9.82
CA ARG A 15 -26.18 -33.65 9.48
C ARG A 15 -25.89 -33.59 7.99
N ALA A 16 -26.69 -34.25 7.15
CA ALA A 16 -26.54 -34.15 5.70
C ALA A 16 -26.83 -32.73 5.19
N PRO A 17 -26.19 -32.28 4.10
CA PRO A 17 -26.26 -30.88 3.65
C PRO A 17 -27.66 -30.41 3.23
N GLN A 18 -28.61 -31.31 3.00
CA GLN A 18 -30.00 -30.99 2.72
C GLN A 18 -30.81 -30.54 3.94
N TRP A 19 -30.27 -30.76 5.16
CA TRP A 19 -30.98 -30.42 6.38
C TRP A 19 -30.55 -29.04 6.93
N THR A 20 -31.49 -28.38 7.58
CA THR A 20 -31.18 -27.17 8.35
C THR A 20 -30.14 -27.53 9.43
N HIS A 21 -29.08 -26.74 9.54
CA HIS A 21 -27.89 -27.03 10.38
C HIS A 21 -27.06 -28.26 9.95
N GLY A 22 -27.27 -28.77 8.73
CA GLY A 22 -26.43 -29.80 8.14
C GLY A 22 -25.09 -29.24 7.64
N GLY A 23 -24.24 -30.12 7.09
CA GLY A 23 -22.92 -29.74 6.55
C GLY A 23 -23.02 -28.80 5.35
N VAL A 24 -21.99 -27.99 5.17
CA VAL A 24 -21.86 -27.09 3.99
C VAL A 24 -21.20 -27.86 2.87
N VAL A 25 -21.88 -27.98 1.71
CA VAL A 25 -21.38 -28.73 0.53
C VAL A 25 -20.19 -28.00 -0.10
N PHE A 26 -20.32 -26.68 -0.31
CA PHE A 26 -19.26 -25.84 -0.83
C PHE A 26 -18.74 -24.90 0.25
N ALA A 27 -17.98 -25.45 1.18
CA ALA A 27 -17.34 -24.64 2.19
C ALA A 27 -16.29 -23.70 1.56
N PRO A 28 -16.03 -22.53 2.18
CA PRO A 28 -14.96 -21.65 1.72
C PRO A 28 -13.62 -22.37 1.81
N VAL A 29 -12.91 -22.42 0.70
CA VAL A 29 -11.53 -22.96 0.63
C VAL A 29 -10.56 -21.84 0.36
N PRO A 30 -9.34 -21.92 0.88
CA PRO A 30 -8.29 -20.97 0.54
C PRO A 30 -8.07 -20.99 -0.97
N ARG A 31 -8.16 -19.81 -1.61
CA ARG A 31 -7.90 -19.67 -3.05
C ARG A 31 -7.09 -18.41 -3.30
N ASP A 32 -6.29 -18.45 -4.34
CA ASP A 32 -5.56 -17.28 -4.79
C ASP A 32 -6.48 -16.35 -5.60
N TYR A 33 -6.52 -15.08 -5.17
CA TYR A 33 -7.25 -13.99 -5.84
C TYR A 33 -6.32 -13.08 -6.63
N SER A 34 -5.02 -13.38 -6.66
CA SER A 34 -4.06 -12.54 -7.35
C SER A 34 -4.21 -12.65 -8.87
N PHE A 35 -3.99 -11.55 -9.55
CA PHE A 35 -3.92 -11.49 -11.00
C PHE A 35 -2.82 -10.53 -11.44
N LYS A 36 -2.26 -10.77 -12.62
CA LYS A 36 -1.16 -9.96 -13.16
C LYS A 36 -1.72 -8.88 -14.08
N LEU A 37 -1.31 -7.63 -13.82
CA LEU A 37 -1.56 -6.50 -14.72
C LEU A 37 -0.42 -6.38 -15.76
N ASN A 38 -0.76 -5.88 -16.95
CA ASN A 38 0.20 -5.60 -18.00
C ASN A 38 1.16 -4.46 -17.59
N LYS A 39 2.39 -4.49 -18.10
CA LYS A 39 3.40 -3.46 -17.79
C LYS A 39 2.94 -2.04 -18.17
N LYS A 40 2.26 -1.89 -19.32
CA LYS A 40 1.73 -0.60 -19.79
C LYS A 40 0.65 -0.04 -18.86
N GLU A 41 -0.24 -0.89 -18.35
CA GLU A 41 -1.29 -0.51 -17.40
C GLU A 41 -0.69 -0.02 -16.05
N LYS A 42 0.31 -0.73 -15.54
CA LYS A 42 1.02 -0.31 -14.32
C LYS A 42 1.70 1.04 -14.47
N ARG A 43 2.35 1.30 -15.62
CA ARG A 43 2.97 2.60 -15.92
C ARG A 43 1.93 3.71 -16.02
N ALA A 44 0.83 3.46 -16.72
CA ALA A 44 -0.26 4.44 -16.86
C ALA A 44 -0.87 4.78 -15.48
N ALA A 45 -1.08 3.77 -14.62
CA ALA A 45 -1.59 3.99 -13.27
C ALA A 45 -0.66 4.86 -12.43
N LEU A 46 0.66 4.62 -12.46
CA LEU A 46 1.62 5.43 -11.73
C LEU A 46 1.70 6.87 -12.25
N LYS A 47 1.74 7.06 -13.58
CA LYS A 47 1.70 8.39 -14.19
C LYS A 47 0.44 9.16 -13.78
N SER A 48 -0.71 8.51 -13.79
CA SER A 48 -1.99 9.10 -13.37
C SER A 48 -1.97 9.51 -11.89
N ALA A 49 -1.45 8.66 -11.01
CA ALA A 49 -1.35 8.95 -9.59
C ALA A 49 -0.44 10.15 -9.30
N LEU A 50 0.72 10.22 -9.94
CA LEU A 50 1.63 11.37 -9.82
C LEU A 50 1.00 12.65 -10.38
N THR A 51 0.33 12.59 -11.53
CA THR A 51 -0.38 13.73 -12.12
C THR A 51 -1.47 14.27 -11.18
N SER A 52 -2.21 13.39 -10.51
CA SER A 52 -3.20 13.78 -9.49
C SER A 52 -2.55 14.57 -8.36
N ARG A 53 -1.41 14.10 -7.84
CA ARG A 53 -0.69 14.80 -6.76
C ARG A 53 -0.15 16.17 -7.19
N VAL A 54 0.32 16.29 -8.42
CA VAL A 54 0.75 17.58 -8.98
C VAL A 54 -0.45 18.53 -9.14
N ALA A 55 -1.58 18.05 -9.66
CA ALA A 55 -2.80 18.85 -9.82
C ALA A 55 -3.37 19.35 -8.48
N GLU A 56 -3.22 18.56 -7.41
CA GLU A 56 -3.62 18.93 -6.06
C GLU A 56 -2.62 19.85 -5.33
N ASN A 57 -1.50 20.22 -5.95
CA ASN A 57 -0.38 20.95 -5.35
C ASN A 57 0.23 20.23 -4.11
N LYS A 58 0.17 18.92 -4.10
CA LYS A 58 0.71 18.04 -3.05
C LYS A 58 2.01 17.35 -3.47
N PHE A 59 2.71 17.92 -4.42
CA PHE A 59 4.00 17.44 -4.91
C PHE A 59 5.07 18.50 -4.66
N ILE A 60 6.03 18.19 -3.78
CA ILE A 60 7.08 19.12 -3.36
C ILE A 60 8.42 18.58 -3.86
N VAL A 61 9.17 19.42 -4.55
CA VAL A 61 10.52 19.09 -4.99
C VAL A 61 11.53 19.81 -4.11
N LEU A 62 12.48 19.05 -3.55
CA LEU A 62 13.60 19.55 -2.77
C LEU A 62 14.88 19.47 -3.60
N ASP A 63 15.76 20.43 -3.46
CA ASP A 63 17.07 20.36 -4.08
C ASP A 63 17.89 19.20 -3.52
N GLU A 64 18.04 19.14 -2.21
CA GLU A 64 18.71 18.06 -1.48
C GLU A 64 18.05 17.84 -0.12
N LEU A 65 18.12 16.60 0.36
CA LEU A 65 17.72 16.22 1.72
C LEU A 65 18.84 15.40 2.33
N LYS A 66 19.71 16.06 3.10
CA LYS A 66 20.84 15.44 3.80
C LYS A 66 20.76 15.71 5.29
N LEU A 67 21.07 14.70 6.08
CA LEU A 67 21.19 14.81 7.53
C LEU A 67 22.59 14.33 7.96
N ASP A 68 23.30 15.15 8.70
CA ASP A 68 24.65 14.83 9.22
C ASP A 68 24.61 13.70 10.26
N GLU A 69 23.51 13.64 11.01
CA GLU A 69 23.32 12.70 12.12
C GLU A 69 21.94 12.03 12.05
N ILE A 70 21.87 10.80 12.55
CA ILE A 70 20.61 10.06 12.70
C ILE A 70 19.83 10.64 13.87
N LYS A 71 18.96 11.62 13.62
CA LYS A 71 18.09 12.25 14.63
C LYS A 71 16.69 12.51 14.10
N THR A 72 15.71 11.86 14.71
CA THR A 72 14.27 12.04 14.37
C THR A 72 13.80 13.48 14.57
N LYS A 73 14.32 14.19 15.58
CA LYS A 73 13.95 15.59 15.84
C LYS A 73 14.29 16.49 14.66
N LYS A 74 15.51 16.40 14.11
CA LYS A 74 15.92 17.19 12.94
C LYS A 74 15.02 16.89 11.72
N PHE A 75 14.71 15.62 11.50
CA PHE A 75 13.82 15.22 10.40
C PHE A 75 12.40 15.79 10.57
N VAL A 76 11.84 15.72 11.78
CA VAL A 76 10.51 16.29 12.09
C VAL A 76 10.49 17.82 11.93
N GLU A 77 11.58 18.52 12.26
CA GLU A 77 11.72 19.96 12.04
C GLU A 77 11.68 20.29 10.52
N VAL A 78 12.35 19.50 9.70
CA VAL A 78 12.28 19.66 8.23
C VAL A 78 10.84 19.47 7.73
N MET A 79 10.13 18.41 8.18
CA MET A 79 8.72 18.19 7.79
C MET A 79 7.81 19.33 8.26
N LYS A 80 8.02 19.87 9.45
CA LYS A 80 7.27 21.04 9.96
C LYS A 80 7.52 22.30 9.11
N ASN A 81 8.77 22.53 8.71
CA ASN A 81 9.12 23.67 7.87
C ASN A 81 8.44 23.58 6.49
N LEU A 82 8.30 22.36 5.96
CA LEU A 82 7.56 22.09 4.73
C LEU A 82 6.04 22.12 4.93
N LYS A 83 5.54 22.22 6.17
CA LYS A 83 4.11 22.19 6.55
C LYS A 83 3.40 20.90 6.08
N VAL A 84 4.08 19.77 6.17
CA VAL A 84 3.57 18.46 5.73
C VAL A 84 3.38 17.56 6.93
N GLU A 85 2.17 16.99 7.06
CA GLU A 85 1.83 16.06 8.15
C GLU A 85 2.09 14.60 7.74
N LYS A 86 1.61 14.20 6.55
CA LYS A 86 1.80 12.85 6.01
C LYS A 86 2.53 12.93 4.68
N ALA A 87 3.74 12.38 4.65
CA ALA A 87 4.61 12.47 3.49
C ALA A 87 5.13 11.11 3.00
N LEU A 88 5.17 10.98 1.68
CA LEU A 88 6.02 10.00 1.01
C LEU A 88 7.29 10.73 0.55
N VAL A 89 8.43 10.38 1.12
CA VAL A 89 9.73 10.98 0.77
C VAL A 89 10.44 10.05 -0.22
N VAL A 90 10.65 10.54 -1.44
CA VAL A 90 11.30 9.78 -2.51
C VAL A 90 12.73 10.28 -2.68
N LEU A 91 13.67 9.37 -2.52
CA LEU A 91 15.10 9.61 -2.64
C LEU A 91 15.67 8.83 -3.82
N ASN A 92 16.68 9.38 -4.48
CA ASN A 92 17.41 8.66 -5.51
C ASN A 92 18.39 7.67 -4.87
N ASP A 93 19.21 8.15 -3.95
CA ASP A 93 20.23 7.38 -3.25
C ASP A 93 19.78 6.99 -1.84
N MET A 94 20.33 5.88 -1.33
CA MET A 94 20.05 5.41 0.03
C MET A 94 20.86 6.17 1.08
N ASP A 95 20.41 7.36 1.47
CA ASP A 95 20.95 8.04 2.62
C ASP A 95 20.47 7.39 3.93
N VAL A 96 21.35 6.57 4.52
CA VAL A 96 21.06 5.82 5.75
C VAL A 96 20.64 6.75 6.90
N ASN A 97 21.23 7.94 6.99
CA ASN A 97 20.91 8.92 8.03
C ASN A 97 19.47 9.43 7.89
N VAL A 98 19.01 9.69 6.67
CA VAL A 98 17.64 10.15 6.39
C VAL A 98 16.64 9.03 6.65
N ILE A 99 16.91 7.82 6.14
CA ILE A 99 16.01 6.66 6.29
C ILE A 99 15.82 6.33 7.77
N LYS A 100 16.90 6.13 8.53
CA LYS A 100 16.81 5.79 9.97
C LYS A 100 16.20 6.93 10.80
N SER A 101 16.35 8.18 10.39
CA SER A 101 15.70 9.31 11.07
C SER A 101 14.21 9.38 10.80
N ALA A 102 13.75 8.91 9.63
CA ALA A 102 12.35 8.89 9.23
C ALA A 102 11.60 7.66 9.75
N ASP A 103 12.24 6.50 9.87
CA ASP A 103 11.60 5.21 10.20
C ASP A 103 10.77 5.25 11.50
N ASN A 104 11.16 6.07 12.47
CA ASN A 104 10.42 6.21 13.73
C ASN A 104 9.21 7.16 13.63
N VAL A 105 8.97 7.77 12.48
CA VAL A 105 7.85 8.71 12.28
C VAL A 105 6.72 7.99 11.54
N PRO A 106 5.60 7.64 12.19
CA PRO A 106 4.56 6.79 11.60
C PRO A 106 3.80 7.46 10.44
N THR A 107 3.89 8.79 10.33
CA THR A 107 3.20 9.56 9.28
C THR A 107 4.03 9.73 8.01
N VAL A 108 5.29 9.29 8.03
CA VAL A 108 6.21 9.42 6.89
C VAL A 108 6.68 8.05 6.45
N LYS A 109 6.85 7.88 5.15
CA LYS A 109 7.52 6.73 4.55
C LYS A 109 8.60 7.23 3.60
N THR A 110 9.78 6.64 3.70
CA THR A 110 10.85 6.82 2.71
C THR A 110 10.75 5.72 1.66
N ALA A 111 10.98 6.06 0.42
CA ALA A 111 11.02 5.13 -0.70
C ALA A 111 12.12 5.54 -1.68
N GLN A 112 12.69 4.57 -2.37
CA GLN A 112 13.56 4.84 -3.52
C GLN A 112 12.73 5.02 -4.79
N THR A 113 13.32 5.64 -5.80
CA THR A 113 12.71 5.79 -7.13
C THR A 113 12.26 4.45 -7.72
N ASN A 114 13.01 3.37 -7.47
CA ASN A 114 12.71 2.02 -7.95
C ASN A 114 11.58 1.32 -7.20
N GLU A 115 11.31 1.74 -5.96
CA GLU A 115 10.27 1.18 -5.09
C GLU A 115 8.95 1.95 -5.15
N LEU A 116 8.92 3.02 -5.95
CA LEU A 116 7.75 3.87 -6.07
C LEU A 116 6.55 3.06 -6.59
N ASN A 117 5.46 3.07 -5.83
CA ASN A 117 4.23 2.37 -6.19
C ASN A 117 3.00 3.27 -6.03
N VAL A 118 1.93 2.92 -6.74
CA VAL A 118 0.66 3.68 -6.75
C VAL A 118 0.02 3.74 -5.37
N PHE A 119 0.11 2.64 -4.60
CA PHE A 119 -0.48 2.56 -3.27
C PHE A 119 0.13 3.61 -2.33
N ASP A 120 1.45 3.72 -2.29
CA ASP A 120 2.13 4.68 -1.41
C ASP A 120 1.85 6.12 -1.86
N VAL A 121 1.88 6.40 -3.17
CA VAL A 121 1.54 7.74 -3.70
C VAL A 121 0.12 8.17 -3.31
N LEU A 122 -0.84 7.25 -3.27
CA LEU A 122 -2.22 7.55 -2.90
C LEU A 122 -2.47 7.52 -1.37
N LYS A 123 -1.70 6.73 -0.63
CA LYS A 123 -1.83 6.61 0.83
C LYS A 123 -1.35 7.86 1.57
N TYR A 124 -0.25 8.45 1.11
CA TYR A 124 0.33 9.65 1.71
C TYR A 124 -0.19 10.90 1.01
N ASP A 125 -0.55 11.92 1.80
CA ASP A 125 -1.17 13.13 1.28
C ASP A 125 -0.22 13.94 0.40
N THR A 126 1.05 14.03 0.79
CA THR A 126 2.06 14.81 0.08
C THR A 126 3.22 13.93 -0.35
N VAL A 127 3.67 14.14 -1.57
CA VAL A 127 4.87 13.48 -2.12
C VAL A 127 6.02 14.48 -2.13
N VAL A 128 7.09 14.17 -1.41
CA VAL A 128 8.30 14.98 -1.33
C VAL A 128 9.40 14.25 -2.10
N VAL A 129 9.96 14.87 -3.13
CA VAL A 129 10.90 14.24 -4.04
C VAL A 129 12.19 15.08 -4.11
N THR A 130 13.34 14.46 -4.13
CA THR A 130 14.59 15.16 -4.42
C THR A 130 14.74 15.41 -5.91
N LYS A 131 15.42 16.50 -6.28
CA LYS A 131 15.62 16.90 -7.68
C LYS A 131 16.23 15.79 -8.55
N ASP A 132 17.18 15.04 -8.00
CA ASP A 132 17.81 13.96 -8.74
C ASP A 132 16.86 12.75 -8.89
N ALA A 133 15.99 12.50 -7.90
CA ALA A 133 14.95 11.49 -8.00
C ALA A 133 13.91 11.85 -9.07
N VAL A 134 13.58 13.14 -9.27
CA VAL A 134 12.68 13.58 -10.35
C VAL A 134 13.27 13.23 -11.72
N LYS A 135 14.56 13.51 -11.96
CA LYS A 135 15.22 13.17 -13.22
C LYS A 135 15.17 11.67 -13.51
N THR A 136 15.46 10.85 -12.50
CA THR A 136 15.39 9.39 -12.63
C THR A 136 13.96 8.90 -12.91
N ILE A 137 12.95 9.51 -12.28
CA ILE A 137 11.54 9.20 -12.54
C ILE A 137 11.16 9.57 -13.97
N GLU A 138 11.60 10.72 -14.46
CA GLU A 138 11.35 11.15 -15.84
C GLU A 138 11.99 10.17 -16.84
N GLU A 139 13.23 9.77 -16.64
CA GLU A 139 13.92 8.80 -17.50
C GLU A 139 13.23 7.45 -17.57
N VAL A 140 12.72 6.95 -16.44
CA VAL A 140 12.07 5.62 -16.36
C VAL A 140 10.66 5.63 -16.93
N TYR A 141 9.93 6.74 -16.77
CA TYR A 141 8.50 6.81 -17.10
C TYR A 141 8.16 7.74 -18.29
N ALA A 142 9.12 8.44 -18.86
CA ALA A 142 8.91 9.29 -20.06
C ALA A 142 8.31 8.56 -21.27
#